data_1d1440fa7772bc0d2a41ed80049e5313
#
_entry.id   1d1440fa7772bc0d2a41ed80049e5313
#
_cell.length_a   1.000
_cell.length_b   1.000
_cell.length_c   1.000
_cell.angle_alpha   90.00
_cell.angle_beta   90.00
_cell.angle_gamma   90.00
#
_symmetry.space_group_name_H-M   'P 1'
#
loop_
_entity.id
_entity.type
_entity.pdbx_description
1 polymer ?
#
loop_
_entity_poly.entity_id
_entity_poly.type
_entity_poly.pdbx_seq_one_letter_code
_entity_poly.pdbx_strand_id
1 'polypeptide(L)'
;RVRSSAASDVYKRQLCHMIQYRLTPDQLKQITWPQDVLYDENGFAGYVMPRLDKTDSLVSIYSNGFDNKYDIRYRVLAAINLCVALRTVHEMGQVCGDLNPQNICINLDTTDAVNGFHVTLVDTDSYHFTADGKTYRCEVGLGDYIAPELQNKMAQGYDLKNVPLPSYTKETDLFALAVHIFTLLMNGCHPFACAKENNVKISDIAQIQETSFRDSVVA
;
A
#
# COMPACT_ATOMS: atom_id res chain seq x y z
N ARG A 1 20.30 -9.49 -8.08
CA ARG A 1 19.56 -10.67 -8.61
C ARG A 1 19.40 -10.43 -10.11
N VAL A 2 20.07 -11.20 -10.94
CA VAL A 2 19.90 -11.14 -12.41
C VAL A 2 18.49 -11.65 -12.70
N ARG A 3 17.57 -10.75 -13.07
CA ARG A 3 16.25 -11.14 -13.62
C ARG A 3 16.48 -11.75 -15.00
N SER A 4 15.70 -12.76 -15.40
CA SER A 4 15.75 -13.29 -16.77
C SER A 4 15.42 -12.15 -17.75
N SER A 5 15.97 -12.16 -18.95
CA SER A 5 15.76 -11.12 -19.98
C SER A 5 14.25 -10.85 -20.22
N ALA A 6 13.44 -11.90 -20.28
CA ALA A 6 11.99 -11.78 -20.48
C ALA A 6 11.27 -11.08 -19.30
N ALA A 7 11.65 -11.33 -18.04
CA ALA A 7 11.09 -10.65 -16.88
C ALA A 7 11.50 -9.17 -16.85
N SER A 8 12.72 -8.86 -17.28
CA SER A 8 13.20 -7.50 -17.43
C SER A 8 12.40 -6.72 -18.48
N ASP A 9 12.06 -7.34 -19.61
CA ASP A 9 11.27 -6.71 -20.67
C ASP A 9 9.82 -6.45 -20.27
N VAL A 10 9.20 -7.34 -19.49
CA VAL A 10 7.86 -7.11 -18.97
C VAL A 10 7.85 -5.93 -17.98
N TYR A 11 8.80 -5.91 -17.06
CA TYR A 11 8.95 -4.84 -16.09
C TYR A 11 9.21 -3.48 -16.75
N LYS A 12 10.10 -3.44 -17.74
CA LYS A 12 10.35 -2.24 -18.56
C LYS A 12 9.07 -1.72 -19.21
N ARG A 13 8.27 -2.61 -19.85
CA ARG A 13 7.00 -2.20 -20.47
C ARG A 13 6.02 -1.65 -19.45
N GLN A 14 5.92 -2.27 -18.27
CA GLN A 14 5.11 -1.76 -17.16
C GLN A 14 5.49 -0.32 -16.84
N LEU A 15 6.77 -0.04 -16.60
CA LEU A 15 7.26 1.30 -16.32
C LEU A 15 6.98 2.28 -17.48
N CYS A 16 7.17 1.86 -18.73
CA CYS A 16 6.87 2.69 -19.90
C CYS A 16 5.39 3.08 -19.99
N HIS A 17 4.46 2.20 -19.58
CA HIS A 17 3.04 2.57 -19.47
C HIS A 17 2.80 3.55 -18.33
N MET A 18 3.40 3.33 -17.18
CA MET A 18 3.25 4.22 -16.01
C MET A 18 3.74 5.64 -16.31
N ILE A 19 4.90 5.79 -16.95
CA ILE A 19 5.51 7.09 -17.30
C ILE A 19 4.61 7.94 -18.22
N GLN A 20 3.68 7.34 -18.95
CA GLN A 20 2.73 8.09 -19.78
C GLN A 20 1.80 8.98 -18.94
N TYR A 21 1.55 8.61 -17.68
CA TYR A 21 0.80 9.43 -16.75
C TYR A 21 1.71 10.49 -16.13
N ARG A 22 1.55 11.74 -16.57
CA ARG A 22 2.33 12.88 -16.06
C ARG A 22 1.65 13.46 -14.83
N LEU A 23 2.24 13.23 -13.67
CA LEU A 23 1.76 13.81 -12.41
C LEU A 23 2.23 15.24 -12.24
N THR A 24 1.41 16.05 -11.59
CA THR A 24 1.78 17.40 -11.17
C THR A 24 2.83 17.36 -10.05
N PRO A 25 3.58 18.45 -9.79
CA PRO A 25 4.52 18.51 -8.68
C PRO A 25 3.88 18.18 -7.32
N ASP A 26 2.63 18.56 -7.09
CA ASP A 26 1.93 18.26 -5.83
C ASP A 26 1.53 16.78 -5.73
N GLN A 27 1.12 16.15 -6.82
CA GLN A 27 0.86 14.72 -6.86
C GLN A 27 2.16 13.91 -6.66
N LEU A 28 3.29 14.38 -7.19
CA LEU A 28 4.61 13.74 -6.98
C LEU A 28 5.12 13.84 -5.54
N LYS A 29 4.57 14.72 -4.71
CA LYS A 29 4.79 14.69 -3.26
C LYS A 29 4.02 13.55 -2.58
N GLN A 30 2.90 13.12 -3.17
CA GLN A 30 2.02 12.09 -2.62
C GLN A 30 2.36 10.67 -3.11
N ILE A 31 3.08 10.56 -4.23
CA ILE A 31 3.34 9.28 -4.90
C ILE A 31 4.74 9.31 -5.53
N THR A 32 5.59 8.34 -5.21
CA THR A 32 6.92 8.19 -5.84
C THR A 32 6.80 7.60 -7.25
N TRP A 33 6.06 8.32 -8.12
CA TRP A 33 5.72 7.84 -9.44
C TRP A 33 6.92 7.80 -10.39
N PRO A 34 7.10 6.74 -11.22
CA PRO A 34 8.13 6.69 -12.24
C PRO A 34 8.04 7.88 -13.21
N GLN A 35 9.18 8.56 -13.44
CA GLN A 35 9.25 9.76 -14.28
C GLN A 35 9.92 9.47 -15.62
N ASP A 36 10.91 8.57 -15.64
CA ASP A 36 11.67 8.21 -16.82
C ASP A 36 12.35 6.86 -16.62
N VAL A 37 12.80 6.24 -17.71
CA VAL A 37 13.61 5.02 -17.70
C VAL A 37 15.07 5.32 -18.03
N LEU A 38 15.97 4.56 -17.41
CA LEU A 38 17.41 4.68 -17.61
C LEU A 38 17.95 3.49 -18.41
N TYR A 39 18.90 3.78 -19.25
CA TYR A 39 19.64 2.80 -20.05
C TYR A 39 21.13 2.97 -19.83
N ASP A 40 21.85 1.85 -19.87
CA ASP A 40 23.30 1.79 -19.96
C ASP A 40 23.72 1.03 -21.23
N GLU A 41 25.01 0.73 -21.35
CA GLU A 41 25.58 -0.03 -22.47
C GLU A 41 25.03 -1.46 -22.61
N ASN A 42 24.45 -2.02 -21.53
CA ASN A 42 23.86 -3.35 -21.49
C ASN A 42 22.33 -3.33 -21.70
N GLY A 43 21.71 -2.15 -21.83
CA GLY A 43 20.28 -1.97 -22.06
C GLY A 43 19.55 -1.28 -20.91
N PHE A 44 18.34 -1.76 -20.55
CA PHE A 44 17.54 -1.17 -19.50
C PHE A 44 18.21 -1.32 -18.13
N ALA A 45 18.55 -0.19 -17.49
CA ALA A 45 19.26 -0.13 -16.21
C ALA A 45 18.33 0.14 -15.00
N GLY A 46 17.21 0.85 -15.23
CA GLY A 46 16.30 1.20 -14.14
C GLY A 46 15.37 2.36 -14.52
N TYR A 47 14.87 3.07 -13.51
CA TYR A 47 13.98 4.22 -13.71
C TYR A 47 14.26 5.34 -12.70
N VAL A 48 13.74 6.52 -13.00
CA VAL A 48 13.85 7.72 -12.15
C VAL A 48 12.52 7.95 -11.44
N MET A 49 12.58 8.24 -10.15
CA MET A 49 11.43 8.61 -9.32
C MET A 49 11.81 9.73 -8.34
N PRO A 50 10.83 10.45 -7.76
CA PRO A 50 11.11 11.44 -6.73
C PRO A 50 11.85 10.83 -5.54
N ARG A 51 12.86 11.53 -5.06
CA ARG A 51 13.53 11.20 -3.80
C ARG A 51 12.73 11.78 -2.64
N LEU A 52 12.51 10.97 -1.62
CA LEU A 52 11.89 11.40 -0.38
C LEU A 52 12.96 11.83 0.62
N ASP A 53 12.74 12.99 1.23
CA ASP A 53 13.57 13.50 2.31
C ASP A 53 12.70 13.73 3.55
N LYS A 54 13.24 13.46 4.75
CA LYS A 54 12.59 13.70 6.06
C LYS A 54 11.22 12.98 6.20
N THR A 55 11.12 11.74 5.72
CA THR A 55 9.93 10.92 5.90
C THR A 55 10.24 9.70 6.77
N ASP A 56 9.23 9.29 7.54
CA ASP A 56 9.20 8.08 8.33
C ASP A 56 8.14 7.12 7.77
N SER A 57 8.14 5.86 8.21
CA SER A 57 7.02 4.96 7.94
C SER A 57 5.75 5.45 8.66
N LEU A 58 4.58 5.21 8.08
CA LEU A 58 3.29 5.57 8.69
C LEU A 58 3.15 5.05 10.13
N VAL A 59 3.74 3.90 10.45
CA VAL A 59 3.74 3.29 11.79
C VAL A 59 4.28 4.26 12.86
N SER A 60 5.24 5.12 12.50
CA SER A 60 5.89 6.04 13.43
C SER A 60 4.92 7.04 14.07
N ILE A 61 3.76 7.31 13.45
CA ILE A 61 2.75 8.23 14.02
C ILE A 61 2.05 7.68 15.27
N TYR A 62 2.04 6.35 15.46
CA TYR A 62 1.37 5.68 16.58
C TYR A 62 2.23 4.65 17.32
N SER A 63 3.49 4.42 16.91
CA SER A 63 4.36 3.38 17.50
C SER A 63 4.84 3.67 18.91
N ASN A 64 4.74 4.92 19.39
CA ASN A 64 5.23 5.34 20.70
C ASN A 64 4.21 5.14 21.85
N GLY A 65 3.13 4.40 21.60
CA GLY A 65 2.12 4.08 22.62
C GLY A 65 1.42 5.31 23.20
N PHE A 66 1.21 5.33 24.52
CA PHE A 66 0.50 6.41 25.22
C PHE A 66 1.26 7.75 25.25
N ASP A 67 2.57 7.75 25.08
CA ASP A 67 3.42 8.96 24.99
C ASP A 67 3.43 9.56 23.57
N ASN A 68 2.48 9.17 22.74
CA ASN A 68 2.43 9.62 21.36
C ASN A 68 2.18 11.15 21.31
N LYS A 69 3.20 11.88 20.84
CA LYS A 69 3.14 13.34 20.66
C LYS A 69 2.19 13.79 19.54
N TYR A 70 1.72 12.85 18.71
CA TYR A 70 0.81 13.12 17.61
C TYR A 70 -0.62 12.84 18.04
N ASP A 71 -1.35 13.89 18.41
CA ASP A 71 -2.76 13.77 18.81
C ASP A 71 -3.69 13.37 17.66
N ILE A 72 -4.95 13.21 17.95
CA ILE A 72 -5.97 12.77 16.98
C ILE A 72 -6.04 13.67 15.74
N ARG A 73 -5.77 14.98 15.87
CA ARG A 73 -5.82 15.92 14.72
C ARG A 73 -4.78 15.59 13.68
N TYR A 74 -3.56 15.26 14.11
CA TYR A 74 -2.47 14.85 13.21
C TYR A 74 -2.77 13.52 12.53
N ARG A 75 -3.36 12.57 13.26
CA ARG A 75 -3.74 11.25 12.73
C ARG A 75 -4.89 11.34 11.73
N VAL A 76 -5.86 12.23 11.98
CA VAL A 76 -6.93 12.54 11.01
C VAL A 76 -6.35 13.19 9.76
N LEU A 77 -5.41 14.13 9.89
CA LEU A 77 -4.76 14.76 8.75
C LEU A 77 -3.99 13.74 7.89
N ALA A 78 -3.26 12.82 8.52
CA ALA A 78 -2.59 11.73 7.81
C ALA A 78 -3.59 10.83 7.07
N ALA A 79 -4.73 10.49 7.70
CA ALA A 79 -5.78 9.70 7.07
C ALA A 79 -6.38 10.41 5.84
N ILE A 80 -6.63 11.72 5.92
CA ILE A 80 -7.11 12.53 4.79
C ILE A 80 -6.07 12.53 3.66
N ASN A 81 -4.80 12.75 3.97
CA ASN A 81 -3.73 12.75 2.98
C ASN A 81 -3.58 11.37 2.30
N LEU A 82 -3.73 10.28 3.04
CA LEU A 82 -3.73 8.93 2.49
C LEU A 82 -4.90 8.71 1.51
N CYS A 83 -6.10 9.19 1.85
CA CYS A 83 -7.26 9.14 0.96
C CYS A 83 -7.01 9.91 -0.34
N VAL A 84 -6.38 11.09 -0.26
CA VAL A 84 -6.06 11.91 -1.43
C VAL A 84 -5.04 11.23 -2.33
N ALA A 85 -3.97 10.67 -1.73
CA ALA A 85 -2.94 9.94 -2.48
C ALA A 85 -3.53 8.72 -3.20
N LEU A 86 -4.33 7.91 -2.51
CA LEU A 86 -4.96 6.72 -3.11
C LEU A 86 -5.97 7.10 -4.20
N ARG A 87 -6.75 8.17 -4.02
CA ARG A 87 -7.64 8.67 -5.05
C ARG A 87 -6.88 9.01 -6.34
N THR A 88 -5.73 9.67 -6.24
CA THR A 88 -4.88 9.98 -7.40
C THR A 88 -4.46 8.71 -8.14
N VAL A 89 -4.08 7.65 -7.42
CA VAL A 89 -3.74 6.34 -8.01
C VAL A 89 -4.95 5.76 -8.76
N HIS A 90 -6.12 5.77 -8.14
CA HIS A 90 -7.34 5.20 -8.73
C HIS A 90 -7.86 6.01 -9.94
N GLU A 91 -7.65 7.34 -9.97
CA GLU A 91 -7.98 8.20 -11.11
C GLU A 91 -7.11 7.89 -12.34
N MET A 92 -5.87 7.41 -12.13
CA MET A 92 -5.00 6.92 -13.20
C MET A 92 -5.35 5.48 -13.67
N GLY A 93 -6.41 4.88 -13.14
CA GLY A 93 -6.75 3.48 -13.45
C GLY A 93 -5.81 2.44 -12.86
N GLN A 94 -4.99 2.85 -11.88
CA GLN A 94 -4.06 1.98 -11.18
C GLN A 94 -4.67 1.48 -9.86
N VAL A 95 -4.17 0.37 -9.35
CA VAL A 95 -4.49 -0.20 -8.04
C VAL A 95 -3.18 -0.48 -7.32
N CYS A 96 -3.05 -0.03 -6.08
CA CYS A 96 -1.82 -0.27 -5.30
C CYS A 96 -1.58 -1.76 -5.08
N GLY A 97 -2.63 -2.47 -4.64
CA GLY A 97 -2.60 -3.89 -4.33
C GLY A 97 -1.90 -4.20 -3.00
N ASP A 98 -0.69 -3.74 -2.79
CA ASP A 98 0.06 -3.92 -1.54
C ASP A 98 0.12 -2.62 -0.72
N LEU A 99 -1.05 -2.10 -0.34
CA LEU A 99 -1.17 -0.92 0.51
C LEU A 99 -0.93 -1.28 1.98
N ASN A 100 0.32 -1.60 2.32
CA ASN A 100 0.76 -1.91 3.67
C ASN A 100 1.51 -0.71 4.30
N PRO A 101 1.71 -0.66 5.65
CA PRO A 101 2.34 0.50 6.31
C PRO A 101 3.78 0.77 5.89
N GLN A 102 4.50 -0.21 5.33
CA GLN A 102 5.89 -0.04 4.87
C GLN A 102 5.94 0.70 3.52
N ASN A 103 4.85 0.63 2.75
CA ASN A 103 4.69 1.30 1.47
C ASN A 103 4.04 2.69 1.60
N ILE A 104 3.89 3.18 2.84
CA ILE A 104 3.32 4.49 3.15
C ILE A 104 4.32 5.26 4.01
N CYS A 105 4.89 6.33 3.43
CA CYS A 105 5.76 7.26 4.14
C CYS A 105 4.98 8.49 4.59
N ILE A 106 5.41 9.11 5.69
CA ILE A 106 4.78 10.32 6.25
C ILE A 106 5.85 11.31 6.72
N ASN A 107 5.63 12.59 6.48
CA ASN A 107 6.42 13.66 7.08
C ASN A 107 5.83 14.01 8.46
N LEU A 108 6.57 13.75 9.53
CA LEU A 108 6.15 13.99 10.91
C LEU A 108 6.59 15.37 11.47
N ASP A 109 6.98 16.31 10.62
CA ASP A 109 7.38 17.65 11.04
C ASP A 109 6.15 18.50 11.39
N THR A 110 5.97 18.77 12.69
CA THR A 110 4.87 19.60 13.20
C THR A 110 5.07 21.10 12.94
N THR A 111 6.25 21.51 12.50
CA THR A 111 6.59 22.93 12.20
C THR A 111 6.41 23.27 10.73
N ASP A 112 6.32 22.26 9.86
CA ASP A 112 6.06 22.44 8.44
C ASP A 112 4.54 22.51 8.20
N ALA A 113 4.01 23.72 8.11
CA ALA A 113 2.59 23.94 7.89
C ALA A 113 2.08 23.50 6.50
N VAL A 114 2.98 23.27 5.53
CA VAL A 114 2.64 22.92 4.14
C VAL A 114 2.75 21.43 3.91
N ASN A 115 3.84 20.80 4.37
CA ASN A 115 4.15 19.40 4.08
C ASN A 115 4.09 18.51 5.32
N GLY A 116 3.83 19.07 6.50
CA GLY A 116 3.67 18.30 7.74
C GLY A 116 2.49 17.32 7.62
N PHE A 117 2.70 16.07 8.03
CA PHE A 117 1.74 14.97 7.92
C PHE A 117 1.31 14.63 6.48
N HIS A 118 2.07 15.10 5.50
CA HIS A 118 1.92 14.68 4.13
C HIS A 118 2.27 13.21 4.00
N VAL A 119 1.38 12.45 3.36
CA VAL A 119 1.56 11.02 3.10
C VAL A 119 2.08 10.84 1.68
N THR A 120 3.07 9.96 1.51
CA THR A 120 3.61 9.58 0.21
C THR A 120 3.58 8.07 0.05
N LEU A 121 2.92 7.60 -1.00
CA LEU A 121 2.93 6.20 -1.41
C LEU A 121 4.24 5.87 -2.12
N VAL A 122 4.87 4.78 -1.71
CA VAL A 122 6.13 4.27 -2.26
C VAL A 122 5.94 2.89 -2.88
N ASP A 123 6.99 2.34 -3.50
CA ASP A 123 6.97 1.02 -4.16
C ASP A 123 5.91 0.92 -5.29
N THR A 124 5.76 2.01 -6.03
CA THR A 124 4.72 2.17 -7.05
C THR A 124 4.90 1.29 -8.28
N ASP A 125 6.10 0.77 -8.51
CA ASP A 125 6.42 -0.14 -9.62
C ASP A 125 5.87 -1.56 -9.44
N SER A 126 5.23 -1.85 -8.30
CA SER A 126 4.47 -3.09 -8.05
C SER A 126 2.96 -2.99 -8.31
N TYR A 127 2.45 -1.83 -8.73
CA TYR A 127 1.02 -1.56 -8.88
C TYR A 127 0.35 -2.47 -9.91
N HIS A 128 -0.95 -2.74 -9.66
CA HIS A 128 -1.79 -3.58 -10.51
C HIS A 128 -2.61 -2.72 -11.48
N PHE A 129 -2.51 -3.00 -12.78
CA PHE A 129 -3.29 -2.33 -13.82
C PHE A 129 -3.33 -3.13 -15.13
N THR A 130 -4.22 -2.75 -16.03
CA THR A 130 -4.31 -3.33 -17.37
C THR A 130 -4.03 -2.24 -18.42
N ALA A 131 -3.11 -2.53 -19.34
CA ALA A 131 -2.80 -1.69 -20.50
C ALA A 131 -2.56 -2.57 -21.72
N ASP A 132 -3.03 -2.12 -22.88
CA ASP A 132 -2.90 -2.82 -24.17
C ASP A 132 -3.35 -4.30 -24.11
N GLY A 133 -4.44 -4.57 -23.39
CA GLY A 133 -4.98 -5.92 -23.21
C GLY A 133 -4.14 -6.84 -22.32
N LYS A 134 -3.09 -6.33 -21.69
CA LYS A 134 -2.24 -7.07 -20.76
C LYS A 134 -2.41 -6.54 -19.34
N THR A 135 -2.61 -7.45 -18.37
CA THR A 135 -2.62 -7.11 -16.95
C THR A 135 -1.21 -7.23 -16.36
N TYR A 136 -0.71 -6.12 -15.82
CA TYR A 136 0.45 -6.07 -14.95
C TYR A 136 -0.03 -6.30 -13.53
N ARG A 137 0.44 -7.36 -12.90
CA ARG A 137 -0.11 -7.83 -11.62
C ARG A 137 0.70 -7.31 -10.46
N CYS A 138 0.02 -6.85 -9.41
CA CYS A 138 0.58 -6.90 -8.07
C CYS A 138 0.64 -8.38 -7.66
N GLU A 139 1.81 -8.84 -7.24
CA GLU A 139 2.06 -10.25 -6.92
C GLU A 139 2.33 -10.47 -5.43
N VAL A 140 2.20 -9.41 -4.65
CA VAL A 140 2.55 -9.35 -3.22
C VAL A 140 1.42 -8.73 -2.42
N GLY A 141 1.44 -8.93 -1.10
CA GLY A 141 0.51 -8.32 -0.16
C GLY A 141 0.84 -8.77 1.26
N LEU A 142 0.57 -7.90 2.24
CA LEU A 142 0.74 -8.21 3.66
C LEU A 142 -0.61 -8.63 4.26
N GLY A 143 -0.66 -9.80 4.90
CA GLY A 143 -1.88 -10.51 5.32
C GLY A 143 -2.96 -9.64 5.95
N ASP A 144 -2.59 -8.76 6.90
CA ASP A 144 -3.53 -7.91 7.64
C ASP A 144 -4.21 -6.83 6.75
N TYR A 145 -3.66 -6.58 5.56
CA TYR A 145 -4.14 -5.58 4.60
C TYR A 145 -4.70 -6.20 3.32
N ILE A 146 -4.66 -7.52 3.19
CA ILE A 146 -5.25 -8.23 2.05
C ILE A 146 -6.77 -8.30 2.24
N ALA A 147 -7.52 -7.86 1.24
CA ALA A 147 -8.98 -7.90 1.27
C ALA A 147 -9.52 -9.34 1.37
N PRO A 148 -10.65 -9.56 2.05
CA PRO A 148 -11.20 -10.89 2.34
C PRO A 148 -11.44 -11.75 1.11
N GLU A 149 -11.83 -11.14 -0.01
CA GLU A 149 -12.05 -11.85 -1.27
C GLU A 149 -10.76 -12.46 -1.82
N LEU A 150 -9.60 -11.80 -1.60
CA LEU A 150 -8.29 -12.36 -1.96
C LEU A 150 -7.84 -13.41 -0.93
N GLN A 151 -8.04 -13.17 0.36
CA GLN A 151 -7.77 -14.15 1.41
C GLN A 151 -8.54 -15.46 1.17
N ASN A 152 -9.82 -15.36 0.78
CA ASN A 152 -10.64 -16.52 0.45
C ASN A 152 -10.07 -17.30 -0.75
N LYS A 153 -9.56 -16.64 -1.77
CA LYS A 153 -8.89 -17.30 -2.91
C LYS A 153 -7.58 -17.98 -2.46
N MET A 154 -6.80 -17.31 -1.60
CA MET A 154 -5.58 -17.90 -1.03
C MET A 154 -5.89 -19.15 -0.19
N ALA A 155 -6.95 -19.13 0.61
CA ALA A 155 -7.43 -20.30 1.36
C ALA A 155 -7.87 -21.47 0.45
N GLN A 156 -8.23 -21.21 -0.81
CA GLN A 156 -8.52 -22.20 -1.84
C GLN A 156 -7.25 -22.72 -2.54
N GLY A 157 -6.06 -22.28 -2.15
CA GLY A 157 -4.77 -22.73 -2.69
C GLY A 157 -4.20 -21.88 -3.81
N TYR A 158 -4.78 -20.71 -4.12
CA TYR A 158 -4.15 -19.74 -5.03
C TYR A 158 -3.08 -18.95 -4.30
N ASP A 159 -2.02 -18.56 -5.00
CA ASP A 159 -1.14 -17.49 -4.56
C ASP A 159 -1.44 -16.19 -5.33
N LEU A 160 -0.95 -15.04 -4.83
CA LEU A 160 -1.25 -13.73 -5.41
C LEU A 160 -0.75 -13.57 -6.86
N LYS A 161 0.24 -14.37 -7.29
CA LYS A 161 0.80 -14.35 -8.65
C LYS A 161 -0.13 -14.95 -9.69
N ASN A 162 -0.91 -15.98 -9.28
CA ASN A 162 -1.73 -16.78 -10.19
C ASN A 162 -3.22 -16.78 -9.85
N VAL A 163 -3.65 -16.02 -8.86
CA VAL A 163 -5.07 -15.86 -8.53
C VAL A 163 -5.86 -15.41 -9.77
N PRO A 164 -7.05 -16.01 -10.07
CA PRO A 164 -7.85 -15.61 -11.22
C PRO A 164 -8.21 -14.13 -11.23
N LEU A 165 -8.20 -13.50 -12.42
CA LEU A 165 -8.64 -12.12 -12.59
C LEU A 165 -10.17 -11.99 -12.48
N PRO A 166 -10.69 -10.86 -11.98
CA PRO A 166 -9.93 -9.76 -11.38
C PRO A 166 -9.31 -10.19 -10.05
N SER A 167 -8.03 -9.85 -9.84
CA SER A 167 -7.34 -10.07 -8.57
C SER A 167 -7.45 -8.84 -7.68
N TYR A 168 -6.53 -7.91 -7.82
CA TYR A 168 -6.62 -6.63 -7.15
C TYR A 168 -7.58 -5.69 -7.88
N THR A 169 -8.39 -4.95 -7.13
CA THR A 169 -9.35 -3.95 -7.61
C THR A 169 -9.28 -2.70 -6.72
N LYS A 170 -9.98 -1.64 -7.10
CA LYS A 170 -10.07 -0.45 -6.23
C LYS A 170 -10.68 -0.79 -4.87
N GLU A 171 -11.60 -1.73 -4.83
CA GLU A 171 -12.26 -2.19 -3.60
C GLU A 171 -11.27 -2.88 -2.66
N THR A 172 -10.32 -3.66 -3.19
CA THR A 172 -9.26 -4.27 -2.35
C THR A 172 -8.35 -3.23 -1.73
N ASP A 173 -8.02 -2.15 -2.44
CA ASP A 173 -7.30 -1.00 -1.87
C ASP A 173 -8.14 -0.24 -0.84
N LEU A 174 -9.46 -0.08 -1.07
CA LEU A 174 -10.35 0.58 -0.11
C LEU A 174 -10.49 -0.21 1.19
N PHE A 175 -10.44 -1.54 1.14
CA PHE A 175 -10.35 -2.36 2.34
C PHE A 175 -9.07 -2.03 3.14
N ALA A 176 -7.91 -2.07 2.49
CA ALA A 176 -6.65 -1.73 3.15
C ALA A 176 -6.64 -0.28 3.67
N LEU A 177 -7.20 0.67 2.93
CA LEU A 177 -7.39 2.06 3.36
C LEU A 177 -8.24 2.14 4.64
N ALA A 178 -9.35 1.40 4.71
CA ALA A 178 -10.21 1.38 5.89
C ALA A 178 -9.47 0.85 7.11
N VAL A 179 -8.65 -0.19 6.96
CA VAL A 179 -7.76 -0.71 8.03
C VAL A 179 -6.80 0.38 8.50
N HIS A 180 -6.16 1.12 7.58
CA HIS A 180 -5.25 2.22 7.94
C HIS A 180 -5.96 3.36 8.66
N ILE A 181 -7.14 3.79 8.18
CA ILE A 181 -7.92 4.85 8.82
C ILE A 181 -8.27 4.44 10.24
N PHE A 182 -8.80 3.22 10.43
CA PHE A 182 -9.12 2.71 11.77
C PHE A 182 -7.88 2.70 12.66
N THR A 183 -6.76 2.16 12.19
CA THR A 183 -5.50 2.07 12.94
C THR A 183 -4.98 3.46 13.34
N LEU A 184 -5.05 4.44 12.44
CA LEU A 184 -4.69 5.83 12.73
C LEU A 184 -5.60 6.45 13.80
N LEU A 185 -6.91 6.27 13.70
CA LEU A 185 -7.88 6.83 14.66
C LEU A 185 -7.79 6.14 16.02
N MET A 186 -7.54 4.83 16.05
CA MET A 186 -7.46 4.00 17.23
C MET A 186 -6.03 3.84 17.79
N ASN A 187 -5.15 4.80 17.48
CA ASN A 187 -3.78 4.88 18.02
C ASN A 187 -2.97 3.60 17.85
N GLY A 188 -2.97 3.03 16.65
CA GLY A 188 -2.21 1.84 16.29
C GLY A 188 -2.94 0.51 16.55
N CYS A 189 -4.16 0.55 17.11
CA CYS A 189 -4.95 -0.68 17.28
C CYS A 189 -5.50 -1.12 15.91
N HIS A 190 -5.23 -2.37 15.55
CA HIS A 190 -5.75 -2.95 14.31
C HIS A 190 -7.24 -3.30 14.46
N PRO A 191 -8.12 -3.11 13.45
CA PRO A 191 -9.57 -3.36 13.59
C PRO A 191 -9.90 -4.81 13.95
N PHE A 192 -9.04 -5.75 13.56
CA PHE A 192 -9.21 -7.18 13.84
C PHE A 192 -8.30 -7.67 14.97
N ALA A 193 -7.73 -6.77 15.78
CA ALA A 193 -6.96 -7.16 16.97
C ALA A 193 -7.91 -7.68 18.04
N CYS A 194 -7.78 -8.97 18.38
CA CYS A 194 -8.50 -9.58 19.48
C CYS A 194 -7.73 -9.44 20.79
N ALA A 195 -8.45 -9.17 21.90
CA ALA A 195 -7.87 -9.27 23.24
C ALA A 195 -7.48 -10.74 23.48
N LYS A 196 -6.23 -10.95 23.93
CA LYS A 196 -5.76 -12.28 24.29
C LYS A 196 -6.46 -12.74 25.56
N GLU A 197 -7.34 -13.73 25.48
CA GLU A 197 -7.77 -14.44 26.67
C GLU A 197 -6.56 -15.17 27.32
N ASN A 198 -6.48 -15.14 28.64
CA ASN A 198 -5.45 -15.83 29.38
C ASN A 198 -5.48 -17.32 29.00
N ASN A 199 -4.42 -17.81 28.33
CA ASN A 199 -4.17 -19.17 27.85
C ASN A 199 -4.30 -19.46 26.32
N VAL A 200 -4.59 -18.47 25.47
CA VAL A 200 -4.57 -18.68 24.01
C VAL A 200 -3.13 -18.60 23.50
N LYS A 201 -2.67 -19.61 22.76
CA LYS A 201 -1.32 -19.62 22.15
C LYS A 201 -1.26 -18.57 21.01
N ILE A 202 -0.07 -17.97 20.80
CA ILE A 202 0.17 -16.98 19.72
C ILE A 202 -0.18 -17.54 18.34
N SER A 203 -0.01 -18.86 18.12
CA SER A 203 -0.43 -19.55 16.88
C SER A 203 -1.93 -19.47 16.58
N ASP A 204 -2.74 -19.25 17.60
CA ASP A 204 -4.20 -19.26 17.48
C ASP A 204 -4.76 -17.87 17.22
N ILE A 205 -3.93 -16.80 17.38
CA ILE A 205 -4.33 -15.40 17.15
C ILE A 205 -4.70 -15.16 15.69
N ALA A 206 -3.93 -15.69 14.75
CA ALA A 206 -4.24 -15.57 13.33
C ALA A 206 -5.58 -16.24 12.99
N GLN A 207 -5.86 -17.39 13.60
CA GLN A 207 -7.11 -18.12 13.43
C GLN A 207 -8.31 -17.41 14.07
N ILE A 208 -8.10 -16.77 15.23
CA ILE A 208 -9.11 -15.94 15.91
C ILE A 208 -9.40 -14.67 15.10
N GLN A 209 -8.38 -14.02 14.55
CA GLN A 209 -8.56 -12.84 13.67
C GLN A 209 -9.35 -13.22 12.42
N GLU A 210 -9.06 -14.35 11.80
CA GLU A 210 -9.79 -14.86 10.64
C GLU A 210 -11.27 -15.18 10.98
N THR A 211 -11.51 -15.79 12.15
CA THR A 211 -12.87 -16.12 12.60
C THR A 211 -13.66 -14.86 12.97
N SER A 212 -13.05 -13.91 13.70
CA SER A 212 -13.71 -12.64 14.10
C SER A 212 -14.09 -11.80 12.88
N PHE A 213 -13.27 -11.84 11.83
CA PHE A 213 -13.60 -11.16 10.59
C PHE A 213 -14.82 -11.79 9.89
N ARG A 214 -14.84 -13.12 9.78
CA ARG A 214 -15.97 -13.85 9.18
C ARG A 214 -17.29 -13.58 9.94
N ASP A 215 -17.23 -13.58 11.26
CA ASP A 215 -18.41 -13.36 12.10
C ASP A 215 -18.91 -11.92 12.05
N SER A 216 -18.02 -10.94 11.87
CA SER A 216 -18.39 -9.52 11.76
C SER A 216 -18.98 -9.14 10.38
N VAL A 217 -18.72 -9.92 9.35
CA VAL A 217 -19.25 -9.69 7.97
C VAL A 217 -20.63 -10.36 7.79
N VAL A 218 -20.98 -11.32 8.65
CA VAL A 218 -22.25 -12.10 8.57
C VAL A 218 -23.34 -11.52 9.50
N ALA A 219 -23.02 -10.58 10.37
CA ALA A 219 -23.95 -9.88 11.26
C ALA A 219 -24.40 -8.54 10.67
#